data_1b0350543329cd695f469ddd92fd384c
#
_entry.id   1b0350543329cd695f469ddd92fd384c
#
_cell.length_a   1.000
_cell.length_b   1.000
_cell.length_c   1.000
_cell.angle_alpha   90.00
_cell.angle_beta   90.00
_cell.angle_gamma   90.00
#
_symmetry.space_group_name_H-M   'P 1'
#
loop_
_entity.id
_entity.type
_entity.pdbx_description
1 polymer ?
#
loop_
_entity_poly.entity_id
_entity_poly.type
_entity_poly.pdbx_seq_one_letter_code
_entity_poly.pdbx_strand_id
1 'polypeptide(L)'
;MTSSLVGSEMCIRDRRSTDKAFQDVHEGKVDILIGTQMIAKGHDFKKVSLVVILNIDSQLISTDVRARERAFATMMQVSGRAGRAGLKSEVLVETAFPDDEIFTFLAHQDYQGFADQMLKIRKRDGAPPFVYQALLTSEQKELPQALELLRHAVETGLEIQSKLPDGGGVAIYDPVPMTIVKVANRNRAQLLIEGRTHRELLQFLRAWVQVIGPCSGGALTLEVDPQRY
;
A
#
# COMPACT_ATOMS: atom_id res chain seq x y z
N MET A 1 -30.77 5.17 28.15
CA MET A 1 -30.40 5.31 26.73
C MET A 1 -29.60 4.08 26.36
N THR A 2 -30.17 3.19 25.57
CA THR A 2 -29.45 2.01 25.08
C THR A 2 -28.64 2.44 23.88
N SER A 3 -27.29 2.54 24.01
CA SER A 3 -26.43 2.79 22.87
C SER A 3 -26.42 1.56 21.96
N SER A 4 -26.72 1.74 20.70
CA SER A 4 -26.68 0.69 19.69
C SER A 4 -25.30 0.68 19.03
N LEU A 5 -24.57 -0.41 19.21
CA LEU A 5 -23.24 -0.65 18.61
C LEU A 5 -23.41 -1.54 17.38
N VAL A 6 -22.99 -1.05 16.22
CA VAL A 6 -22.88 -1.87 15.00
C VAL A 6 -21.43 -2.03 14.61
N GLY A 7 -20.92 -3.25 14.69
CA GLY A 7 -19.61 -3.64 14.19
C GLY A 7 -19.75 -4.31 12.82
N SER A 8 -19.06 -3.80 11.80
CA SER A 8 -18.98 -4.48 10.51
C SER A 8 -17.55 -4.97 10.27
N GLU A 9 -17.28 -6.20 10.67
CA GLU A 9 -16.20 -6.97 10.03
C GLU A 9 -16.74 -7.41 8.68
N MET A 10 -16.30 -6.73 7.62
CA MET A 10 -16.80 -7.00 6.30
C MET A 10 -16.11 -8.21 5.69
N CYS A 11 -16.57 -9.40 6.02
CA CYS A 11 -16.41 -10.55 5.15
C CYS A 11 -17.26 -10.32 3.89
N ILE A 12 -16.64 -10.43 2.70
CA ILE A 12 -17.24 -10.26 1.36
C ILE A 12 -18.54 -11.09 1.14
N ARG A 13 -18.89 -11.96 2.07
CA ARG A 13 -20.04 -12.89 2.02
C ARG A 13 -21.40 -12.29 2.36
N ASP A 14 -21.49 -11.12 2.97
CA ASP A 14 -22.76 -10.63 3.48
C ASP A 14 -23.09 -9.17 3.14
N ARG A 15 -23.21 -8.89 1.82
CA ARG A 15 -23.63 -7.57 1.31
C ARG A 15 -24.98 -7.13 1.88
N ARG A 16 -25.93 -8.05 2.10
CA ARG A 16 -27.27 -7.71 2.57
C ARG A 16 -27.29 -7.21 4.01
N SER A 17 -26.43 -7.75 4.88
CA SER A 17 -26.31 -7.28 6.27
C SER A 17 -25.64 -5.91 6.34
N THR A 18 -24.70 -5.65 5.45
CA THR A 18 -23.98 -4.38 5.33
C THR A 18 -24.90 -3.25 4.87
N ASP A 19 -25.73 -3.48 3.84
CA ASP A 19 -26.69 -2.49 3.33
C ASP A 19 -27.72 -2.11 4.39
N LYS A 20 -28.20 -3.08 5.17
CA LYS A 20 -29.11 -2.84 6.29
C LYS A 20 -28.43 -2.04 7.41
N ALA A 21 -27.19 -2.35 7.77
CA ALA A 21 -26.43 -1.61 8.77
C ALA A 21 -26.25 -0.14 8.37
N PHE A 22 -25.93 0.14 7.11
CA PHE A 22 -25.84 1.50 6.59
C PHE A 22 -27.19 2.23 6.61
N GLN A 23 -28.28 1.55 6.28
CA GLN A 23 -29.61 2.13 6.36
C GLN A 23 -29.97 2.51 7.80
N ASP A 24 -29.69 1.66 8.78
CA ASP A 24 -29.92 1.93 10.20
C ASP A 24 -29.09 3.13 10.71
N VAL A 25 -27.87 3.31 10.22
CA VAL A 25 -27.04 4.52 10.49
C VAL A 25 -27.68 5.77 9.88
N HIS A 26 -28.15 5.70 8.63
CA HIS A 26 -28.81 6.83 7.96
C HIS A 26 -30.13 7.24 8.64
N GLU A 27 -30.86 6.26 9.16
CA GLU A 27 -32.10 6.48 9.91
C GLU A 27 -31.87 6.97 11.36
N GLY A 28 -30.60 7.00 11.81
CA GLY A 28 -30.23 7.46 13.15
C GLY A 28 -30.59 6.47 14.27
N LYS A 29 -30.67 5.18 13.93
CA LYS A 29 -30.90 4.08 14.88
C LYS A 29 -29.62 3.58 15.54
N VAL A 30 -28.46 4.04 15.06
CA VAL A 30 -27.12 3.61 15.48
C VAL A 30 -26.36 4.80 16.03
N ASP A 31 -25.85 4.66 17.24
CA ASP A 31 -25.06 5.69 17.91
C ASP A 31 -23.55 5.57 17.60
N ILE A 32 -23.06 4.35 17.40
CA ILE A 32 -21.63 4.06 17.19
C ILE A 32 -21.49 3.10 16.01
N LEU A 33 -20.70 3.53 15.01
CA LEU A 33 -20.32 2.72 13.86
C LEU A 33 -18.84 2.38 13.94
N ILE A 34 -18.52 1.09 13.95
CA ILE A 34 -17.14 0.58 13.95
C ILE A 34 -16.88 -0.17 12.65
N GLY A 35 -15.73 0.08 12.04
CA GLY A 35 -15.35 -0.69 10.88
C GLY A 35 -13.98 -0.30 10.30
N THR A 36 -13.61 -0.95 9.21
CA THR A 36 -12.35 -0.70 8.50
C THR A 36 -12.47 0.47 7.51
N GLN A 37 -11.40 0.78 6.79
CA GLN A 37 -11.34 1.82 5.75
C GLN A 37 -12.49 1.77 4.72
N MET A 38 -13.16 0.62 4.56
CA MET A 38 -14.27 0.48 3.62
C MET A 38 -15.50 1.30 4.02
N ILE A 39 -15.70 1.56 5.31
CA ILE A 39 -16.78 2.44 5.81
C ILE A 39 -16.57 3.88 5.36
N ALA A 40 -15.31 4.30 5.24
CA ALA A 40 -14.96 5.65 4.79
C ALA A 40 -15.28 5.89 3.29
N LYS A 41 -15.45 4.83 2.50
CA LYS A 41 -15.67 4.92 1.05
C LYS A 41 -17.17 4.86 0.71
N GLY A 42 -17.68 5.90 0.07
CA GLY A 42 -18.97 5.86 -0.63
C GLY A 42 -20.22 6.20 0.19
N HIS A 43 -20.17 6.31 1.51
CA HIS A 43 -21.34 6.61 2.34
C HIS A 43 -21.26 8.03 2.92
N ASP A 44 -22.38 8.76 2.86
CA ASP A 44 -22.49 10.12 3.39
C ASP A 44 -23.24 10.11 4.73
N PHE A 45 -22.49 10.10 5.83
CA PHE A 45 -23.07 10.13 7.17
C PHE A 45 -23.26 11.59 7.64
N LYS A 46 -24.48 12.09 7.57
CA LYS A 46 -24.79 13.52 7.83
C LYS A 46 -24.69 13.95 9.29
N LYS A 47 -24.67 13.01 10.23
CA LYS A 47 -24.75 13.32 11.68
C LYS A 47 -23.53 12.85 12.48
N VAL A 48 -22.38 12.67 11.85
CA VAL A 48 -21.15 12.25 12.55
C VAL A 48 -20.55 13.46 13.30
N SER A 49 -20.56 13.39 14.62
CA SER A 49 -19.97 14.40 15.52
C SER A 49 -18.56 14.03 15.99
N LEU A 50 -18.23 12.74 16.02
CA LEU A 50 -16.93 12.24 16.44
C LEU A 50 -16.44 11.16 15.49
N VAL A 51 -15.19 11.27 15.08
CA VAL A 51 -14.46 10.25 14.36
C VAL A 51 -13.23 9.84 15.16
N VAL A 52 -13.05 8.54 15.40
CA VAL A 52 -11.88 8.00 16.08
C VAL A 52 -11.12 7.10 15.12
N ILE A 53 -9.84 7.37 14.93
CA ILE A 53 -8.93 6.58 14.09
C ILE A 53 -7.99 5.82 15.02
N LEU A 54 -8.05 4.49 14.95
CA LEU A 54 -7.24 3.60 15.79
C LEU A 54 -6.12 2.94 14.97
N ASN A 55 -5.01 2.63 15.64
CA ASN A 55 -3.92 1.83 15.10
C ASN A 55 -3.31 2.37 13.79
N ILE A 56 -3.16 3.71 13.67
CA ILE A 56 -2.53 4.32 12.49
C ILE A 56 -1.01 4.07 12.44
N ASP A 57 -0.39 3.82 13.57
CA ASP A 57 1.06 3.70 13.73
C ASP A 57 1.65 2.58 12.87
N SER A 58 0.92 1.49 12.68
CA SER A 58 1.35 0.40 11.81
C SER A 58 1.62 0.84 10.36
N GLN A 59 0.94 1.89 9.90
CA GLN A 59 1.17 2.48 8.58
C GLN A 59 2.29 3.54 8.61
N LEU A 60 2.45 4.25 9.73
CA LEU A 60 3.50 5.28 9.87
C LEU A 60 4.90 4.66 9.91
N ILE A 61 5.06 3.49 10.57
CA ILE A 61 6.35 2.78 10.70
C ILE A 61 6.56 1.72 9.61
N SER A 62 5.64 1.59 8.66
CA SER A 62 5.75 0.61 7.58
C SER A 62 6.95 0.90 6.66
N THR A 63 7.62 -0.16 6.22
CA THR A 63 8.67 -0.08 5.19
C THR A 63 8.11 0.12 3.77
N ASP A 64 6.79 -0.02 3.59
CA ASP A 64 6.14 0.27 2.31
C ASP A 64 6.16 1.78 2.04
N VAL A 65 6.82 2.15 0.96
CA VAL A 65 7.06 3.55 0.52
C VAL A 65 5.76 4.37 0.43
N ARG A 66 4.63 3.73 0.18
CA ARG A 66 3.33 4.39 0.03
C ARG A 66 2.44 4.28 1.28
N ALA A 67 2.91 3.64 2.35
CA ALA A 67 2.08 3.44 3.54
C ALA A 67 1.65 4.78 4.18
N ARG A 68 2.58 5.73 4.32
CA ARG A 68 2.30 7.06 4.88
C ARG A 68 1.30 7.85 4.02
N GLU A 69 1.40 7.76 2.70
CA GLU A 69 0.45 8.42 1.79
C GLU A 69 -0.95 7.81 1.89
N ARG A 70 -1.03 6.49 1.99
CA ARG A 70 -2.32 5.81 2.22
C ARG A 70 -2.91 6.15 3.58
N ALA A 71 -2.07 6.23 4.62
CA ALA A 71 -2.49 6.67 5.95
C ALA A 71 -3.08 8.09 5.89
N PHE A 72 -2.34 9.03 5.31
CA PHE A 72 -2.78 10.42 5.16
C PHE A 72 -4.08 10.54 4.36
N ALA A 73 -4.16 9.89 3.20
CA ALA A 73 -5.36 9.89 2.37
C ALA A 73 -6.58 9.32 3.12
N THR A 74 -6.37 8.25 3.91
CA THR A 74 -7.43 7.66 4.74
C THR A 74 -7.85 8.62 5.83
N MET A 75 -6.92 9.22 6.57
CA MET A 75 -7.22 10.20 7.61
C MET A 75 -7.97 11.42 7.06
N MET A 76 -7.52 11.97 5.92
CA MET A 76 -8.20 13.07 5.22
C MET A 76 -9.62 12.70 4.80
N GLN A 77 -9.80 11.50 4.26
CA GLN A 77 -11.11 11.02 3.82
C GLN A 77 -12.09 10.86 4.99
N VAL A 78 -11.61 10.32 6.11
CA VAL A 78 -12.42 10.05 7.31
C VAL A 78 -12.70 11.38 8.05
N SER A 79 -11.71 12.26 8.21
CA SER A 79 -11.89 13.58 8.82
C SER A 79 -12.88 14.45 8.05
N GLY A 80 -12.85 14.39 6.72
CA GLY A 80 -13.82 15.08 5.86
C GLY A 80 -15.27 14.57 5.97
N ARG A 81 -15.53 13.50 6.74
CA ARG A 81 -16.89 13.02 7.05
C ARG A 81 -17.46 13.69 8.30
N ALA A 82 -16.61 14.17 9.20
CA ALA A 82 -17.02 14.89 10.38
C ALA A 82 -17.52 16.30 10.00
N GLY A 83 -18.60 16.78 10.61
CA GLY A 83 -19.05 18.18 10.54
C GLY A 83 -19.79 18.63 9.29
N ARG A 84 -20.22 17.74 8.39
CA ARG A 84 -20.89 18.09 7.13
C ARG A 84 -22.23 18.81 7.29
N ALA A 85 -22.88 18.74 8.44
CA ALA A 85 -24.19 19.38 8.67
C ALA A 85 -24.08 20.69 9.50
N GLY A 86 -22.90 21.34 9.55
CA GLY A 86 -22.69 22.51 10.39
C GLY A 86 -22.57 22.18 11.89
N LEU A 87 -22.48 20.90 12.25
CA LEU A 87 -22.24 20.44 13.61
C LEU A 87 -20.75 20.58 13.94
N LYS A 88 -20.45 21.03 15.14
CA LYS A 88 -19.08 20.88 15.67
C LYS A 88 -18.75 19.39 15.72
N SER A 89 -17.65 19.05 15.12
CA SER A 89 -17.18 17.67 15.06
C SER A 89 -15.72 17.59 15.43
N GLU A 90 -15.35 16.47 16.00
CA GLU A 90 -13.99 16.19 16.43
C GLU A 90 -13.44 14.96 15.70
N VAL A 91 -12.14 14.98 15.47
CA VAL A 91 -11.40 13.84 14.96
C VAL A 91 -10.29 13.52 15.95
N LEU A 92 -10.34 12.34 16.53
CA LEU A 92 -9.32 11.82 17.43
C LEU A 92 -8.49 10.76 16.72
N VAL A 93 -7.18 10.84 16.85
CA VAL A 93 -6.24 9.87 16.28
C VAL A 93 -5.45 9.25 17.43
N GLU A 94 -5.54 7.93 17.57
CA GLU A 94 -4.70 7.19 18.51
C GLU A 94 -3.33 6.94 17.86
N THR A 95 -2.27 7.45 18.51
CA THR A 95 -0.90 7.30 18.01
C THR A 95 0.13 7.39 19.14
N ALA A 96 1.23 6.64 19.01
CA ALA A 96 2.43 6.79 19.85
C ALA A 96 3.37 7.90 19.34
N PHE A 97 3.08 8.51 18.15
CA PHE A 97 3.91 9.52 17.50
C PHE A 97 3.16 10.86 17.31
N PRO A 98 2.66 11.50 18.38
CA PRO A 98 1.79 12.68 18.25
C PRO A 98 2.48 13.88 17.58
N ASP A 99 3.82 13.94 17.64
CA ASP A 99 4.61 15.03 17.07
C ASP A 99 4.99 14.77 15.59
N ASP A 100 4.50 13.70 14.97
CA ASP A 100 4.75 13.45 13.55
C ASP A 100 4.10 14.53 12.67
N GLU A 101 4.88 15.08 11.73
CA GLU A 101 4.45 16.17 10.83
C GLU A 101 3.16 15.85 10.05
N ILE A 102 2.84 14.56 9.84
CA ILE A 102 1.63 14.12 9.16
C ILE A 102 0.36 14.69 9.81
N PHE A 103 0.36 14.82 11.15
CA PHE A 103 -0.78 15.35 11.89
C PHE A 103 -0.92 16.86 11.75
N THR A 104 0.19 17.58 11.55
CA THR A 104 0.18 19.00 11.24
C THR A 104 -0.49 19.26 9.88
N PHE A 105 -0.10 18.52 8.85
CA PHE A 105 -0.74 18.60 7.55
C PHE A 105 -2.22 18.19 7.61
N LEU A 106 -2.56 17.16 8.39
CA LEU A 106 -3.94 16.73 8.58
C LEU A 106 -4.80 17.82 9.24
N ALA A 107 -4.31 18.44 10.31
CA ALA A 107 -5.02 19.49 11.03
C ALA A 107 -5.35 20.70 10.14
N HIS A 108 -4.46 21.05 9.22
CA HIS A 108 -4.64 22.13 8.25
C HIS A 108 -5.33 21.67 6.96
N GLN A 109 -5.63 20.38 6.80
CA GLN A 109 -6.13 19.78 5.56
C GLN A 109 -5.22 20.06 4.35
N ASP A 110 -3.92 20.20 4.59
CA ASP A 110 -2.91 20.57 3.60
C ASP A 110 -2.37 19.33 2.88
N TYR A 111 -3.15 18.84 1.91
CA TYR A 111 -2.73 17.72 1.05
C TYR A 111 -1.51 18.08 0.19
N GLN A 112 -1.45 19.31 -0.32
CA GLN A 112 -0.37 19.73 -1.21
C GLN A 112 0.97 19.79 -0.46
N GLY A 113 0.98 20.40 0.73
CA GLY A 113 2.18 20.46 1.57
C GLY A 113 2.68 19.07 1.96
N PHE A 114 1.77 18.16 2.31
CA PHE A 114 2.11 16.77 2.59
C PHE A 114 2.70 16.07 1.35
N ALA A 115 2.08 16.21 0.17
CA ALA A 115 2.57 15.60 -1.06
C ALA A 115 3.97 16.12 -1.44
N ASP A 116 4.20 17.43 -1.32
CA ASP A 116 5.49 18.05 -1.60
C ASP A 116 6.57 17.57 -0.62
N GLN A 117 6.22 17.38 0.65
CA GLN A 117 7.13 16.80 1.65
C GLN A 117 7.48 15.35 1.33
N MET A 118 6.49 14.53 0.96
CA MET A 118 6.73 13.13 0.55
C MET A 118 7.62 13.06 -0.69
N LEU A 119 7.43 13.92 -1.68
CA LEU A 119 8.29 13.97 -2.86
C LEU A 119 9.73 14.36 -2.53
N LYS A 120 9.95 15.30 -1.60
CA LYS A 120 11.30 15.66 -1.12
C LYS A 120 11.98 14.47 -0.46
N ILE A 121 11.28 13.74 0.40
CA ILE A 121 11.80 12.53 1.06
C ILE A 121 12.16 11.48 0.02
N ARG A 122 11.26 11.17 -0.90
CA ARG A 122 11.47 10.18 -1.96
C ARG A 122 12.65 10.52 -2.86
N LYS A 123 12.82 11.81 -3.19
CA LYS A 123 13.97 12.29 -3.97
C LYS A 123 15.28 12.08 -3.24
N ARG A 124 15.31 12.40 -1.95
CA ARG A 124 16.50 12.20 -1.10
C ARG A 124 16.86 10.72 -0.99
N ASP A 125 15.87 9.86 -0.84
CA ASP A 125 16.04 8.43 -0.56
C ASP A 125 16.12 7.58 -1.86
N GLY A 126 16.09 8.22 -3.05
CA GLY A 126 16.14 7.52 -4.33
C GLY A 126 14.94 6.58 -4.54
N ALA A 127 13.74 6.99 -4.11
CA ALA A 127 12.53 6.20 -4.26
C ALA A 127 11.66 6.69 -5.45
N PRO A 128 10.72 5.87 -5.95
CA PRO A 128 9.79 6.31 -7.00
C PRO A 128 9.02 7.58 -6.60
N PRO A 129 8.81 8.54 -7.51
CA PRO A 129 8.98 8.48 -8.97
C PRO A 129 10.37 8.89 -9.49
N PHE A 130 11.39 9.02 -8.65
CA PHE A 130 12.74 9.44 -9.05
C PHE A 130 13.62 8.28 -9.52
N VAL A 131 13.20 7.06 -9.29
CA VAL A 131 13.71 5.82 -9.87
C VAL A 131 12.55 5.00 -10.40
N TYR A 132 12.81 4.07 -11.28
CA TYR A 132 11.84 3.18 -11.89
C TYR A 132 12.10 1.77 -11.39
N GLN A 133 11.05 1.06 -11.00
CA GLN A 133 11.18 -0.24 -10.34
C GLN A 133 10.40 -1.32 -11.05
N ALA A 134 10.92 -2.53 -10.99
CA ALA A 134 10.22 -3.75 -11.33
C ALA A 134 10.40 -4.78 -10.22
N LEU A 135 9.37 -5.56 -9.96
CA LEU A 135 9.35 -6.58 -8.94
C LEU A 135 9.12 -7.94 -9.60
N LEU A 136 10.08 -8.85 -9.47
CA LEU A 136 9.92 -10.25 -9.85
C LEU A 136 9.57 -11.06 -8.61
N THR A 137 8.40 -11.69 -8.62
CA THR A 137 7.91 -12.52 -7.52
C THR A 137 7.95 -13.99 -7.92
N SER A 138 8.38 -14.85 -7.01
CA SER A 138 8.31 -16.31 -7.14
C SER A 138 7.37 -16.90 -6.09
N GLU A 139 6.49 -17.81 -6.51
CA GLU A 139 5.57 -18.56 -5.64
C GLU A 139 5.80 -20.05 -5.76
N GLN A 140 6.31 -20.71 -4.70
CA GLN A 140 6.66 -22.12 -4.66
C GLN A 140 6.06 -22.83 -3.44
N LYS A 141 6.11 -24.18 -3.44
CA LYS A 141 5.69 -24.97 -2.27
C LYS A 141 6.60 -24.70 -1.07
N GLU A 142 7.90 -24.58 -1.33
CA GLU A 142 8.93 -24.37 -0.31
C GLU A 142 9.65 -23.03 -0.56
N LEU A 143 9.93 -22.28 0.51
CA LEU A 143 10.61 -20.99 0.41
C LEU A 143 12.03 -21.09 -0.22
N PRO A 144 12.85 -22.09 0.10
CA PRO A 144 14.15 -22.25 -0.55
C PRO A 144 14.04 -22.35 -2.07
N GLN A 145 13.02 -23.04 -2.61
CA GLN A 145 12.79 -23.17 -4.06
C GLN A 145 12.44 -21.81 -4.69
N ALA A 146 11.63 -20.99 -4.00
CA ALA A 146 11.28 -19.66 -4.47
C ALA A 146 12.52 -18.76 -4.54
N LEU A 147 13.37 -18.80 -3.52
CA LEU A 147 14.61 -18.02 -3.46
C LEU A 147 15.63 -18.51 -4.50
N GLU A 148 15.77 -19.81 -4.69
CA GLU A 148 16.70 -20.40 -5.68
C GLU A 148 16.35 -19.98 -7.11
N LEU A 149 15.05 -20.01 -7.45
CA LEU A 149 14.58 -19.56 -8.76
C LEU A 149 14.88 -18.07 -9.00
N LEU A 150 14.73 -17.24 -7.96
CA LEU A 150 15.09 -15.82 -8.05
C LEU A 150 16.59 -15.59 -8.09
N ARG A 151 17.42 -16.38 -7.40
CA ARG A 151 18.89 -16.30 -7.53
C ARG A 151 19.36 -16.62 -8.95
N HIS A 152 18.80 -17.66 -9.56
CA HIS A 152 19.07 -17.95 -10.96
C HIS A 152 18.67 -16.79 -11.88
N ALA A 153 17.54 -16.14 -11.60
CA ALA A 153 17.14 -14.93 -12.32
C ALA A 153 18.13 -13.77 -12.14
N VAL A 154 18.70 -13.60 -10.93
CA VAL A 154 19.79 -12.61 -10.67
C VAL A 154 21.02 -12.92 -11.52
N GLU A 155 21.52 -14.16 -11.48
CA GLU A 155 22.70 -14.59 -12.27
C GLU A 155 22.52 -14.27 -13.76
N THR A 156 21.38 -14.68 -14.32
CA THR A 156 21.01 -14.38 -15.71
C THR A 156 20.93 -12.87 -15.96
N GLY A 157 20.40 -12.10 -15.01
CA GLY A 157 20.30 -10.65 -15.08
C GLY A 157 21.67 -9.99 -15.12
N LEU A 158 22.60 -10.44 -14.28
CA LEU A 158 23.99 -9.93 -14.23
C LEU A 158 24.74 -10.23 -15.54
N GLU A 159 24.52 -11.41 -16.15
CA GLU A 159 25.09 -11.74 -17.45
C GLU A 159 24.59 -10.81 -18.57
N ILE A 160 23.29 -10.50 -18.56
CA ILE A 160 22.72 -9.54 -19.52
C ILE A 160 23.27 -8.14 -19.27
N GLN A 161 23.30 -7.72 -18.00
CA GLN A 161 23.81 -6.43 -17.58
C GLN A 161 25.24 -6.21 -18.04
N SER A 162 26.11 -7.24 -17.96
CA SER A 162 27.53 -7.16 -18.42
C SER A 162 27.68 -6.91 -19.92
N LYS A 163 26.66 -7.19 -20.71
CA LYS A 163 26.62 -7.02 -22.18
C LYS A 163 26.02 -5.67 -22.60
N LEU A 164 25.41 -4.94 -21.66
CA LEU A 164 24.81 -3.65 -21.93
C LEU A 164 25.81 -2.50 -21.64
N PRO A 165 25.77 -1.41 -22.43
CA PRO A 165 26.55 -0.22 -22.14
C PRO A 165 26.24 0.31 -20.73
N ASP A 166 27.26 0.69 -19.97
CA ASP A 166 27.14 1.22 -18.58
C ASP A 166 26.34 0.30 -17.64
N GLY A 167 26.38 -1.03 -17.85
CA GLY A 167 25.59 -1.98 -17.08
C GLY A 167 24.07 -1.79 -17.24
N GLY A 168 23.63 -1.19 -18.36
CA GLY A 168 22.22 -0.94 -18.66
C GLY A 168 21.51 0.06 -17.74
N GLY A 169 22.24 0.75 -16.84
CA GLY A 169 21.66 1.73 -15.91
C GLY A 169 20.69 1.12 -14.89
N VAL A 170 20.84 -0.19 -14.62
CA VAL A 170 19.92 -0.98 -13.77
C VAL A 170 20.66 -1.53 -12.56
N ALA A 171 20.04 -1.55 -11.40
CA ALA A 171 20.48 -2.26 -10.21
C ALA A 171 19.58 -3.47 -9.98
N ILE A 172 20.18 -4.64 -9.71
CA ILE A 172 19.50 -5.89 -9.37
C ILE A 172 19.83 -6.18 -7.92
N TYR A 173 18.80 -6.29 -7.07
CA TYR A 173 18.98 -6.54 -5.64
C TYR A 173 18.98 -8.04 -5.33
N ASP A 174 19.32 -8.39 -4.08
CA ASP A 174 19.22 -9.77 -3.64
C ASP A 174 17.76 -10.20 -3.43
N PRO A 175 17.42 -11.45 -3.75
CA PRO A 175 16.07 -11.96 -3.50
C PRO A 175 15.80 -12.13 -2.01
N VAL A 176 14.62 -11.68 -1.56
CA VAL A 176 14.20 -11.76 -0.17
C VAL A 176 12.81 -12.39 -0.05
N PRO A 177 12.48 -13.04 1.09
CA PRO A 177 11.11 -13.45 1.37
C PRO A 177 10.17 -12.24 1.37
N MET A 178 8.94 -12.40 0.89
CA MET A 178 7.93 -11.34 1.02
C MET A 178 7.49 -11.16 2.48
N THR A 179 6.99 -9.98 2.85
CA THR A 179 6.47 -9.67 4.19
C THR A 179 5.40 -10.68 4.63
N ILE A 180 4.49 -11.07 3.71
CA ILE A 180 3.58 -12.20 3.91
C ILE A 180 4.13 -13.38 3.14
N VAL A 181 4.95 -14.18 3.83
CA VAL A 181 5.71 -15.28 3.22
C VAL A 181 4.80 -16.36 2.63
N LYS A 182 3.69 -16.69 3.30
CA LYS A 182 2.83 -17.81 2.89
C LYS A 182 1.41 -17.36 2.61
N VAL A 183 0.95 -17.60 1.38
CA VAL A 183 -0.43 -17.32 0.93
C VAL A 183 -0.95 -18.55 0.17
N ALA A 184 -2.17 -18.99 0.48
CA ALA A 184 -2.82 -20.13 -0.18
C ALA A 184 -1.91 -21.37 -0.28
N ASN A 185 -1.16 -21.68 0.78
CA ASN A 185 -0.21 -22.78 0.91
C ASN A 185 1.00 -22.70 -0.04
N ARG A 186 1.31 -21.52 -0.57
CA ARG A 186 2.53 -21.23 -1.34
C ARG A 186 3.41 -20.24 -0.61
N ASN A 187 4.72 -20.48 -0.63
CA ASN A 187 5.72 -19.56 -0.10
C ASN A 187 6.15 -18.58 -1.19
N ARG A 188 6.34 -17.32 -0.80
CA ARG A 188 6.57 -16.20 -1.70
C ARG A 188 7.88 -15.50 -1.40
N ALA A 189 8.64 -15.26 -2.44
CA ALA A 189 9.85 -14.45 -2.40
C ALA A 189 9.80 -13.40 -3.52
N GLN A 190 10.59 -12.35 -3.38
CA GLN A 190 10.63 -11.24 -4.31
C GLN A 190 12.06 -10.80 -4.61
N LEU A 191 12.25 -10.22 -5.79
CA LEU A 191 13.47 -9.64 -6.29
C LEU A 191 13.15 -8.26 -6.86
N LEU A 192 13.79 -7.23 -6.33
CA LEU A 192 13.63 -5.85 -6.80
C LEU A 192 14.69 -5.54 -7.87
N ILE A 193 14.25 -4.87 -8.92
CA ILE A 193 15.09 -4.31 -9.97
C ILE A 193 14.79 -2.82 -10.07
N GLU A 194 15.83 -1.98 -10.09
CA GLU A 194 15.69 -0.54 -10.25
C GLU A 194 16.44 -0.05 -11.48
N GLY A 195 15.84 0.88 -12.21
CA GLY A 195 16.44 1.58 -13.33
C GLY A 195 16.48 3.10 -13.06
N ARG A 196 17.53 3.76 -13.52
CA ARG A 196 17.65 5.24 -13.42
C ARG A 196 16.62 5.93 -14.30
N THR A 197 16.31 5.33 -15.44
CA THR A 197 15.28 5.79 -16.36
C THR A 197 14.33 4.65 -16.73
N HIS A 198 13.10 5.00 -17.05
CA HIS A 198 12.09 4.03 -17.49
C HIS A 198 12.54 3.28 -18.75
N ARG A 199 13.28 3.96 -19.65
CA ARG A 199 13.81 3.37 -20.88
C ARG A 199 14.86 2.29 -20.59
N GLU A 200 15.81 2.57 -19.71
CA GLU A 200 16.86 1.61 -19.33
C GLU A 200 16.24 0.37 -18.67
N LEU A 201 15.34 0.59 -17.71
CA LEU A 201 14.63 -0.52 -17.06
C LEU A 201 13.91 -1.40 -18.08
N LEU A 202 13.09 -0.83 -18.96
CA LEU A 202 12.34 -1.58 -19.95
C LEU A 202 13.25 -2.29 -20.98
N GLN A 203 14.36 -1.67 -21.37
CA GLN A 203 15.33 -2.29 -22.27
C GLN A 203 15.95 -3.54 -21.64
N PHE A 204 16.36 -3.43 -20.37
CA PHE A 204 16.86 -4.56 -19.59
C PHE A 204 15.81 -5.66 -19.44
N LEU A 205 14.61 -5.31 -18.96
CA LEU A 205 13.54 -6.30 -18.72
C LEU A 205 13.14 -7.06 -19.97
N ARG A 206 13.09 -6.41 -21.13
CA ARG A 206 12.78 -7.07 -22.42
C ARG A 206 13.80 -8.16 -22.77
N ALA A 207 15.08 -7.89 -22.57
CA ALA A 207 16.12 -8.88 -22.80
C ALA A 207 16.08 -10.00 -21.75
N TRP A 208 15.85 -9.63 -20.50
CA TRP A 208 15.87 -10.55 -19.36
C TRP A 208 14.73 -11.56 -19.40
N VAL A 209 13.49 -11.11 -19.65
CA VAL A 209 12.30 -11.97 -19.72
C VAL A 209 12.41 -13.03 -20.82
N GLN A 210 13.11 -12.75 -21.93
CA GLN A 210 13.34 -13.74 -22.98
C GLN A 210 14.18 -14.94 -22.50
N VAL A 211 15.04 -14.72 -21.49
CA VAL A 211 15.95 -15.74 -20.98
C VAL A 211 15.37 -16.48 -19.77
N ILE A 212 14.79 -15.74 -18.81
CA ILE A 212 14.20 -16.35 -17.61
C ILE A 212 12.87 -17.07 -17.87
N GLY A 213 12.27 -16.85 -19.06
CA GLY A 213 11.02 -17.48 -19.45
C GLY A 213 9.76 -16.72 -19.04
N PRO A 214 8.56 -17.34 -19.20
CA PRO A 214 7.30 -16.65 -19.01
C PRO A 214 7.09 -16.22 -17.55
N CYS A 215 6.83 -14.91 -17.35
CA CYS A 215 6.62 -14.28 -16.05
C CYS A 215 5.15 -13.90 -15.80
N SER A 216 4.21 -14.71 -16.27
CA SER A 216 2.77 -14.49 -16.04
C SER A 216 2.04 -15.80 -15.77
N GLY A 217 1.36 -15.87 -14.62
CA GLY A 217 0.51 -17.01 -14.25
C GLY A 217 1.22 -18.33 -13.91
N GLY A 218 2.56 -18.31 -13.76
CA GLY A 218 3.38 -19.47 -13.44
C GLY A 218 4.16 -19.32 -12.13
N ALA A 219 5.36 -19.88 -12.09
CA ALA A 219 6.27 -19.82 -10.94
C ALA A 219 6.85 -18.42 -10.72
N LEU A 220 6.88 -17.57 -11.76
CA LEU A 220 7.37 -16.20 -11.75
C LEU A 220 6.28 -15.21 -12.19
N THR A 221 6.23 -14.07 -11.55
CA THR A 221 5.38 -12.93 -11.93
C THR A 221 6.22 -11.67 -11.92
N LEU A 222 6.23 -10.91 -13.03
CA LEU A 222 6.92 -9.62 -13.15
C LEU A 222 5.90 -8.49 -13.15
N GLU A 223 6.07 -7.54 -12.24
CA GLU A 223 5.30 -6.32 -12.15
C GLU A 223 6.23 -5.12 -12.37
N VAL A 224 5.87 -4.24 -13.32
CA VAL A 224 6.60 -2.98 -13.55
C VAL A 224 5.84 -1.87 -12.84
N ASP A 225 6.57 -0.96 -12.18
CA ASP A 225 6.04 0.09 -11.32
C ASP A 225 5.09 -0.48 -10.23
N PRO A 226 5.57 -1.42 -9.39
CA PRO A 226 4.73 -2.09 -8.40
C PRO A 226 4.10 -1.10 -7.43
N GLN A 227 2.84 -1.36 -7.06
CA GLN A 227 2.10 -0.51 -6.13
C GLN A 227 2.38 -0.86 -4.65
N ARG A 228 2.94 -2.05 -4.39
CA ARG A 228 3.24 -2.58 -3.05
C ARG A 228 4.49 -3.46 -3.13
N TYR A 229 5.23 -3.50 -2.03
CA TYR A 229 6.40 -4.40 -1.84
C TYR A 229 6.15 -5.36 -0.70
#